data_85c461bafff1d15071d4f71dfe2e8626
#
_entry.id   85c461bafff1d15071d4f71dfe2e8626
#
_cell.length_a   1.000
_cell.length_b   1.000
_cell.length_c   1.000
_cell.angle_alpha   90.00
_cell.angle_beta   90.00
_cell.angle_gamma   90.00
#
_symmetry.space_group_name_H-M   'P 1'
#
loop_
_entity.id
_entity.type
_entity.pdbx_description
1 polymer ?
#
loop_
_entity_poly.entity_id
_entity_poly.type
_entity_poly.pdbx_seq_one_letter_code
_entity_poly.pdbx_strand_id
1 'polypeptide(L)'
;IEGDTPAVLYEYSRPERSETGRRNTNLFVPALREHEETVPYARNLIHKTAAGHLVRSKSEMVIANLLFKHDPPISYEYERPLPGERRGGTMRPDFSFTTAAGDLIIWEHLGMMGKPDYRAGWEWKREWYRENGFIEGENLFTSTEGVDGGGLDSAALEDIVEKIAALI
;
A
#
# COMPACT_ATOMS: atom_id res chain seq x y z
N ILE A 1 -6.36 13.74 -22.33
CA ILE A 1 -7.43 13.29 -21.40
C ILE A 1 -6.85 12.06 -20.72
N GLU A 2 -6.16 12.27 -19.59
CA GLU A 2 -5.67 11.18 -18.76
C GLU A 2 -6.87 10.63 -17.98
N GLY A 3 -7.24 9.38 -18.28
CA GLY A 3 -8.29 8.68 -17.55
C GLY A 3 -7.83 8.36 -16.13
N ASP A 4 -8.58 8.83 -15.14
CA ASP A 4 -8.41 8.45 -13.75
C ASP A 4 -8.61 6.94 -13.61
N THR A 5 -7.55 6.20 -13.28
CA THR A 5 -7.67 4.79 -12.93
C THR A 5 -8.22 4.70 -11.50
N PRO A 6 -9.37 4.05 -11.26
CA PRO A 6 -9.92 3.95 -9.92
C PRO A 6 -8.96 3.20 -8.99
N ALA A 7 -8.83 3.71 -7.77
CA ALA A 7 -8.11 3.02 -6.71
C ALA A 7 -8.87 1.74 -6.32
N VAL A 8 -8.15 0.66 -6.09
CA VAL A 8 -8.74 -0.58 -5.60
C VAL A 8 -8.71 -0.55 -4.07
N LEU A 9 -9.87 -0.43 -3.46
CA LEU A 9 -10.03 -0.48 -2.00
C LEU A 9 -10.13 -1.93 -1.55
N TYR A 10 -9.23 -2.34 -0.66
CA TYR A 10 -9.27 -3.66 -0.02
C TYR A 10 -9.83 -3.52 1.40
N GLU A 11 -11.12 -3.77 1.55
CA GLU A 11 -11.80 -3.77 2.84
C GLU A 11 -11.88 -5.20 3.40
N TYR A 12 -11.56 -5.32 4.68
CA TYR A 12 -11.65 -6.59 5.41
C TYR A 12 -12.86 -6.56 6.34
N SER A 13 -13.83 -7.41 6.10
CA SER A 13 -14.90 -7.66 7.07
C SER A 13 -14.52 -8.85 7.96
N ARG A 14 -14.68 -8.70 9.28
CA ARG A 14 -14.55 -9.83 10.20
C ARG A 14 -15.60 -10.88 9.84
N PRO A 15 -15.23 -12.15 9.70
CA PRO A 15 -16.22 -13.20 9.60
C PRO A 15 -17.00 -13.25 10.92
N GLU A 16 -18.34 -13.18 10.86
CA GLU A 16 -19.19 -13.44 12.02
C GLU A 16 -18.88 -14.84 12.56
N ARG A 17 -18.66 -14.95 13.86
CA ARG A 17 -18.50 -16.25 14.52
C ARG A 17 -19.84 -16.97 14.43
N SER A 18 -19.93 -17.97 13.58
CA SER A 18 -21.05 -18.89 13.63
C SER A 18 -20.91 -19.74 14.90
N GLU A 19 -21.98 -19.89 15.65
CA GLU A 19 -22.04 -20.69 16.89
C GLU A 19 -21.75 -22.19 16.69
N THR A 20 -21.52 -22.64 15.47
CA THR A 20 -21.34 -24.06 15.12
C THR A 20 -19.89 -24.48 14.80
N GLY A 21 -18.88 -23.72 15.24
CA GLY A 21 -17.47 -24.20 15.27
C GLY A 21 -16.85 -24.59 13.91
N ARG A 22 -17.52 -24.43 12.79
CA ARG A 22 -16.93 -24.58 11.46
C ARG A 22 -16.34 -23.26 11.04
N ARG A 23 -15.03 -23.20 10.84
CA ARG A 23 -14.35 -22.07 10.22
C ARG A 23 -14.93 -21.90 8.81
N ASN A 24 -15.84 -20.96 8.69
CA ASN A 24 -16.23 -20.48 7.38
C ASN A 24 -15.04 -19.66 6.88
N THR A 25 -14.25 -20.21 5.97
CA THR A 25 -13.29 -19.47 5.18
C THR A 25 -14.09 -18.58 4.24
N ASN A 26 -14.70 -17.51 4.76
CA ASN A 26 -15.36 -16.54 3.92
C ASN A 26 -14.29 -15.85 3.09
N LEU A 27 -14.38 -16.20 1.83
CA LEU A 27 -13.68 -15.56 0.75
C LEU A 27 -13.76 -14.03 0.91
N PHE A 28 -12.58 -13.41 0.92
CA PHE A 28 -12.43 -12.03 0.57
C PHE A 28 -13.08 -11.83 -0.80
N VAL A 29 -14.21 -11.15 -0.85
CA VAL A 29 -14.80 -10.69 -2.09
C VAL A 29 -14.31 -9.25 -2.26
N PRO A 30 -13.37 -8.98 -3.18
CA PRO A 30 -13.08 -7.61 -3.54
C PRO A 30 -14.39 -7.00 -4.04
N ALA A 31 -14.73 -5.83 -3.53
CA ALA A 31 -15.81 -5.02 -4.11
C ALA A 31 -15.35 -4.58 -5.51
N LEU A 32 -15.53 -5.47 -6.49
CA LEU A 32 -15.36 -5.18 -7.88
C LEU A 32 -16.45 -4.18 -8.28
N ARG A 33 -16.13 -2.91 -8.23
CA ARG A 33 -16.86 -1.93 -9.03
C ARG A 33 -16.53 -2.26 -10.48
N GLU A 34 -17.55 -2.68 -11.22
CA GLU A 34 -17.51 -2.92 -12.66
C GLU A 34 -17.12 -1.64 -13.40
N HIS A 35 -15.83 -1.39 -13.52
CA HIS A 35 -15.22 -0.65 -14.61
C HIS A 35 -13.83 -1.25 -14.79
N GLU A 36 -13.70 -2.11 -15.80
CA GLU A 36 -12.42 -2.52 -16.37
C GLU A 36 -11.69 -1.30 -16.96
N GLU A 37 -11.16 -0.43 -16.12
CA GLU A 37 -10.12 0.49 -16.54
C GLU A 37 -8.79 -0.22 -16.33
N THR A 38 -8.10 -0.46 -17.44
CA THR A 38 -6.79 -1.10 -17.50
C THR A 38 -5.81 -0.37 -16.60
N VAL A 39 -5.44 -1.01 -15.49
CA VAL A 39 -4.36 -0.55 -14.63
C VAL A 39 -3.11 -0.40 -15.50
N PRO A 40 -2.48 0.80 -15.59
CA PRO A 40 -1.24 0.96 -16.32
C PRO A 40 -0.23 -0.08 -15.84
N TYR A 41 0.35 -0.84 -16.79
CA TYR A 41 1.31 -1.92 -16.48
C TYR A 41 0.73 -3.12 -15.69
N ALA A 42 -0.54 -3.49 -15.88
CA ALA A 42 -1.15 -4.69 -15.27
C ALA A 42 -0.32 -5.97 -15.44
N ARG A 43 0.50 -6.06 -16.50
CA ARG A 43 1.43 -7.19 -16.76
C ARG A 43 2.45 -7.43 -15.65
N ASN A 44 2.75 -6.44 -14.82
CA ASN A 44 3.72 -6.53 -13.73
C ASN A 44 3.08 -6.93 -12.39
N LEU A 45 1.75 -7.06 -12.33
CA LEU A 45 1.02 -7.52 -11.15
C LEU A 45 1.05 -9.05 -11.13
N ILE A 46 2.09 -9.64 -10.53
CA ILE A 46 2.37 -11.07 -10.60
C ILE A 46 2.46 -11.77 -9.24
N HIS A 47 2.60 -11.03 -8.15
CA HIS A 47 2.73 -11.59 -6.81
C HIS A 47 1.39 -11.58 -6.09
N LYS A 48 0.84 -12.78 -5.81
CA LYS A 48 -0.45 -12.92 -5.12
C LYS A 48 -0.27 -12.80 -3.61
N THR A 49 -1.04 -11.90 -3.00
CA THR A 49 -1.08 -11.70 -1.54
C THR A 49 -1.96 -12.75 -0.86
N ALA A 50 -1.84 -12.86 0.48
CA ALA A 50 -2.72 -13.71 1.28
C ALA A 50 -4.19 -13.29 1.20
N ALA A 51 -4.46 -12.00 1.00
CA ALA A 51 -5.80 -11.46 0.78
C ALA A 51 -6.35 -11.75 -0.63
N GLY A 52 -5.52 -12.27 -1.55
CA GLY A 52 -5.95 -12.77 -2.86
C GLY A 52 -5.74 -11.81 -4.04
N HIS A 53 -5.35 -10.57 -3.84
CA HIS A 53 -5.03 -9.63 -4.91
C HIS A 53 -3.56 -9.70 -5.35
N LEU A 54 -3.23 -9.05 -6.45
CA LEU A 54 -1.89 -9.04 -7.04
C LEU A 54 -1.17 -7.72 -6.78
N VAL A 55 0.14 -7.82 -6.52
CA VAL A 55 1.07 -6.69 -6.40
C VAL A 55 2.28 -6.87 -7.30
N ARG A 56 3.12 -5.84 -7.47
CA ARG A 56 4.22 -5.85 -8.43
C ARG A 56 5.47 -6.55 -7.94
N SER A 57 5.73 -6.53 -6.64
CA SER A 57 6.96 -7.07 -6.07
C SER A 57 6.71 -8.05 -4.91
N LYS A 58 7.72 -8.88 -4.62
CA LYS A 58 7.69 -9.76 -3.45
C LYS A 58 7.67 -8.98 -2.14
N SER A 59 8.34 -7.85 -2.10
CA SER A 59 8.40 -6.98 -0.93
C SER A 59 7.03 -6.39 -0.62
N GLU A 60 6.32 -5.89 -1.64
CA GLU A 60 4.95 -5.42 -1.50
C GLU A 60 4.00 -6.55 -1.06
N MET A 61 4.20 -7.78 -1.57
CA MET A 61 3.43 -8.95 -1.11
C MET A 61 3.66 -9.23 0.38
N VAL A 62 4.89 -9.11 0.87
CA VAL A 62 5.20 -9.28 2.31
C VAL A 62 4.50 -8.20 3.13
N ILE A 63 4.59 -6.93 2.72
CA ILE A 63 3.92 -5.81 3.39
C ILE A 63 2.40 -6.01 3.41
N ALA A 64 1.81 -6.32 2.28
CA ALA A 64 0.38 -6.62 2.17
C ALA A 64 -0.07 -7.75 3.10
N ASN A 65 0.76 -8.80 3.22
CA ASN A 65 0.49 -9.93 4.10
C ASN A 65 0.62 -9.57 5.59
N LEU A 66 1.54 -8.67 5.97
CA LEU A 66 1.64 -8.15 7.34
C LEU A 66 0.38 -7.35 7.68
N LEU A 67 -0.04 -6.43 6.82
CA LEU A 67 -1.28 -5.66 6.99
C LEU A 67 -2.51 -6.56 7.13
N PHE A 68 -2.59 -7.63 6.32
CA PHE A 68 -3.68 -8.61 6.38
C PHE A 68 -3.68 -9.43 7.66
N LYS A 69 -2.50 -9.77 8.20
CA LYS A 69 -2.36 -10.58 9.42
C LYS A 69 -2.53 -9.79 10.71
N HIS A 70 -2.46 -8.47 10.65
CA HIS A 70 -2.70 -7.62 11.81
C HIS A 70 -4.09 -7.88 12.41
N ASP A 71 -4.28 -7.71 13.72
CA ASP A 71 -5.58 -7.90 14.37
C ASP A 71 -6.06 -6.60 15.07
N PRO A 72 -7.08 -5.93 14.54
CA PRO A 72 -7.84 -6.23 13.31
C PRO A 72 -7.00 -6.01 12.02
N PRO A 73 -7.33 -6.70 10.91
CA PRO A 73 -6.66 -6.47 9.63
C PRO A 73 -6.75 -5.00 9.18
N ILE A 74 -5.64 -4.49 8.66
CA ILE A 74 -5.54 -3.10 8.20
C ILE A 74 -5.93 -3.02 6.73
N SER A 75 -6.96 -2.22 6.43
CA SER A 75 -7.41 -1.94 5.06
C SER A 75 -6.54 -0.88 4.41
N TYR A 76 -6.27 -1.03 3.12
CA TYR A 76 -5.46 -0.10 2.33
C TYR A 76 -5.93 -0.05 0.88
N GLU A 77 -5.54 1.01 0.18
CA GLU A 77 -5.64 1.12 -1.27
C GLU A 77 -4.25 0.93 -1.89
N TYR A 78 -4.12 0.01 -2.84
CA TYR A 78 -2.87 -0.26 -3.55
C TYR A 78 -2.77 0.61 -4.81
N GLU A 79 -1.64 1.30 -4.99
CA GLU A 79 -1.37 2.22 -6.12
C GLU A 79 -2.49 3.23 -6.40
N ARG A 80 -3.15 3.73 -5.36
CA ARG A 80 -4.17 4.77 -5.48
C ARG A 80 -3.61 5.99 -6.21
N PRO A 81 -4.29 6.53 -7.24
CA PRO A 81 -3.94 7.81 -7.80
C PRO A 81 -4.06 8.93 -6.76
N LEU A 82 -2.99 9.64 -6.53
CA LEU A 82 -2.91 10.77 -5.60
C LEU A 82 -2.61 12.03 -6.41
N PRO A 83 -3.61 12.84 -6.74
CA PRO A 83 -3.40 14.12 -7.40
C PRO A 83 -2.75 15.11 -6.44
N GLY A 84 -1.77 15.87 -6.94
CA GLY A 84 -1.13 16.91 -6.14
C GLY A 84 -1.99 18.18 -6.07
N GLU A 85 -2.28 18.62 -4.85
CA GLU A 85 -3.08 19.83 -4.61
C GLU A 85 -2.24 21.11 -4.68
N ARG A 86 -1.00 21.07 -4.20
CA ARG A 86 -0.07 22.21 -4.15
C ARG A 86 0.93 22.18 -5.30
N ARG A 87 1.56 21.03 -5.51
CA ARG A 87 2.38 20.74 -6.66
C ARG A 87 1.62 19.81 -7.59
N GLY A 88 1.36 20.22 -8.82
CA GLY A 88 0.62 19.43 -9.80
C GLY A 88 1.24 18.09 -10.12
N GLY A 89 0.56 17.30 -10.93
CA GLY A 89 0.89 15.91 -11.24
C GLY A 89 0.15 14.92 -10.35
N THR A 90 0.29 13.65 -10.66
CA THR A 90 -0.34 12.54 -9.91
C THR A 90 0.72 11.52 -9.54
N MET A 91 0.81 11.15 -8.25
CA MET A 91 1.62 10.04 -7.76
C MET A 91 0.75 8.82 -7.52
N ARG A 92 1.40 7.65 -7.44
CA ARG A 92 0.78 6.41 -7.03
C ARG A 92 1.66 5.79 -5.95
N PRO A 93 1.37 6.06 -4.67
CA PRO A 93 2.08 5.39 -3.58
C PRO A 93 1.75 3.89 -3.59
N ASP A 94 2.68 3.07 -3.09
CA ASP A 94 2.46 1.62 -3.04
C ASP A 94 1.24 1.28 -2.20
N PHE A 95 1.11 1.90 -1.01
CA PHE A 95 -0.04 1.70 -0.13
C PHE A 95 -0.54 3.05 0.39
N SER A 96 -1.87 3.20 0.44
CA SER A 96 -2.55 4.35 1.01
C SER A 96 -3.56 3.90 2.05
N PHE A 97 -3.66 4.65 3.14
CA PHE A 97 -4.57 4.38 4.25
C PHE A 97 -5.36 5.64 4.53
N THR A 98 -6.61 5.48 4.98
CA THR A 98 -7.45 6.60 5.35
C THR A 98 -7.72 6.54 6.85
N THR A 99 -7.43 7.62 7.57
CA THR A 99 -7.73 7.73 9.00
C THR A 99 -9.23 7.89 9.25
N ALA A 100 -9.66 7.72 10.49
CA ALA A 100 -11.05 7.98 10.89
C ALA A 100 -11.49 9.44 10.61
N ALA A 101 -10.56 10.40 10.57
CA ALA A 101 -10.82 11.80 10.22
C ALA A 101 -10.86 12.06 8.69
N GLY A 102 -10.52 11.06 7.88
CA GLY A 102 -10.46 11.18 6.42
C GLY A 102 -9.09 11.62 5.87
N ASP A 103 -8.09 11.78 6.74
CA ASP A 103 -6.72 12.11 6.32
C ASP A 103 -6.04 10.91 5.68
N LEU A 104 -5.11 11.18 4.75
CA LEU A 104 -4.34 10.15 4.08
C LEU A 104 -3.00 9.92 4.76
N ILE A 105 -2.66 8.63 4.90
CA ILE A 105 -1.33 8.13 5.23
C ILE A 105 -0.84 7.33 4.03
N ILE A 106 0.42 7.43 3.67
CA ILE A 106 1.03 6.69 2.58
C ILE A 106 2.26 5.91 3.05
N TRP A 107 2.49 4.75 2.43
CA TRP A 107 3.67 3.94 2.63
C TRP A 107 4.29 3.59 1.28
N GLU A 108 5.58 3.89 1.11
CA GLU A 108 6.42 3.58 -0.05
C GLU A 108 7.48 2.55 0.31
N HIS A 109 7.61 1.52 -0.52
CA HIS A 109 8.69 0.55 -0.38
C HIS A 109 9.81 0.78 -1.41
N LEU A 110 11.01 1.06 -0.95
CA LEU A 110 12.13 1.48 -1.76
C LEU A 110 13.10 0.31 -2.02
N GLY A 111 12.78 -0.52 -3.01
CA GLY A 111 13.50 -1.77 -3.28
C GLY A 111 14.86 -1.63 -3.98
N MET A 112 15.18 -0.47 -4.57
CA MET A 112 16.38 -0.30 -5.43
C MET A 112 17.25 0.90 -5.06
N MET A 113 17.34 1.25 -3.78
CA MET A 113 18.10 2.42 -3.30
C MET A 113 19.60 2.35 -3.59
N GLY A 114 20.14 1.18 -3.89
CA GLY A 114 21.53 1.02 -4.38
C GLY A 114 21.77 1.60 -5.79
N LYS A 115 20.71 1.81 -6.60
CA LYS A 115 20.81 2.35 -7.95
C LYS A 115 20.73 3.89 -7.93
N PRO A 116 21.74 4.62 -8.47
CA PRO A 116 21.75 6.09 -8.44
C PRO A 116 20.51 6.74 -9.06
N ASP A 117 20.08 6.26 -10.22
CA ASP A 117 18.91 6.82 -10.92
C ASP A 117 17.60 6.61 -10.14
N TYR A 118 17.46 5.45 -9.50
CA TYR A 118 16.31 5.17 -8.65
C TYR A 118 16.29 6.10 -7.43
N ARG A 119 17.43 6.29 -6.80
CA ARG A 119 17.59 7.21 -5.66
C ARG A 119 17.26 8.64 -6.04
N ALA A 120 17.74 9.13 -7.18
CA ALA A 120 17.41 10.47 -7.67
C ALA A 120 15.91 10.61 -7.96
N GLY A 121 15.28 9.58 -8.53
CA GLY A 121 13.83 9.53 -8.73
C GLY A 121 13.05 9.57 -7.42
N TRP A 122 13.53 8.83 -6.39
CA TRP A 122 12.94 8.89 -5.07
C TRP A 122 13.06 10.27 -4.42
N GLU A 123 14.23 10.91 -4.48
CA GLU A 123 14.43 12.27 -3.94
C GLU A 123 13.44 13.27 -4.55
N TRP A 124 13.23 13.18 -5.86
CA TRP A 124 12.22 14.00 -6.55
C TRP A 124 10.79 13.69 -6.09
N LYS A 125 10.44 12.40 -5.94
CA LYS A 125 9.13 11.93 -5.47
C LYS A 125 8.88 12.37 -4.02
N ARG A 126 9.89 12.23 -3.16
CA ARG A 126 9.86 12.67 -1.76
C ARG A 126 9.61 14.17 -1.64
N GLU A 127 10.26 14.97 -2.47
CA GLU A 127 10.04 16.41 -2.50
C GLU A 127 8.63 16.75 -2.95
N TRP A 128 8.10 16.05 -3.94
CA TRP A 128 6.72 16.17 -4.38
C TRP A 128 5.74 15.86 -3.23
N TYR A 129 5.97 14.78 -2.49
CA TYR A 129 5.18 14.43 -1.32
C TYR A 129 5.21 15.54 -0.27
N ARG A 130 6.40 16.04 0.06
CA ARG A 130 6.58 17.12 1.04
C ARG A 130 5.82 18.39 0.65
N GLU A 131 5.90 18.80 -0.61
CA GLU A 131 5.18 19.97 -1.11
C GLU A 131 3.65 19.78 -1.08
N ASN A 132 3.17 18.55 -1.18
CA ASN A 132 1.75 18.21 -1.08
C ASN A 132 1.29 17.86 0.35
N GLY A 133 2.14 18.07 1.36
CA GLY A 133 1.77 17.96 2.77
C GLY A 133 2.00 16.56 3.38
N PHE A 134 2.73 15.69 2.69
CA PHE A 134 3.14 14.40 3.24
C PHE A 134 4.53 14.50 3.87
N ILE A 135 4.60 14.22 5.18
CA ILE A 135 5.80 14.39 6.00
C ILE A 135 6.28 13.03 6.49
N GLU A 136 7.56 12.71 6.26
CA GLU A 136 8.17 11.47 6.72
C GLU A 136 8.06 11.33 8.25
N GLY A 137 7.61 10.17 8.71
CA GLY A 137 7.40 9.85 10.12
C GLY A 137 6.07 10.33 10.69
N GLU A 138 5.28 11.11 9.95
CA GLU A 138 3.94 11.55 10.35
C GLU A 138 2.86 10.84 9.52
N ASN A 139 2.77 11.14 8.23
CA ASN A 139 1.80 10.58 7.29
C ASN A 139 2.43 10.04 5.99
N LEU A 140 3.77 10.03 5.91
CA LEU A 140 4.57 9.34 4.91
C LEU A 140 5.52 8.37 5.61
N PHE A 141 5.34 7.07 5.36
CA PHE A 141 6.22 6.01 5.84
C PHE A 141 7.01 5.43 4.67
N THR A 142 8.26 5.06 4.94
CA THR A 142 9.13 4.42 3.94
C THR A 142 9.79 3.19 4.53
N SER A 143 9.95 2.16 3.70
CA SER A 143 10.75 0.99 4.01
C SER A 143 11.72 0.71 2.87
N THR A 144 12.85 0.08 3.15
CA THR A 144 13.89 -0.22 2.16
C THR A 144 14.30 -1.68 2.22
N GLU A 145 14.78 -2.20 1.11
CA GLU A 145 15.57 -3.43 1.13
C GLU A 145 17.00 -3.14 1.60
N GLY A 146 17.65 -4.13 2.21
CA GLY A 146 19.06 -4.02 2.62
C GLY A 146 19.97 -3.66 1.43
N VAL A 147 21.02 -2.85 1.69
CA VAL A 147 21.85 -2.18 0.67
C VAL A 147 22.48 -3.14 -0.33
N ASP A 148 22.74 -4.38 0.06
CA ASP A 148 23.38 -5.41 -0.76
C ASP A 148 22.44 -6.56 -1.16
N GLY A 149 21.16 -6.30 -1.31
CA GLY A 149 20.15 -7.35 -1.51
C GLY A 149 19.91 -8.17 -0.24
N GLY A 150 20.19 -7.58 0.93
CA GLY A 150 20.11 -8.20 2.26
C GLY A 150 18.68 -8.51 2.74
N GLY A 151 17.69 -8.44 1.83
CA GLY A 151 16.32 -8.79 2.12
C GLY A 151 15.56 -7.71 2.89
N LEU A 152 14.35 -8.05 3.31
CA LEU A 152 13.46 -7.20 4.08
C LEU A 152 13.74 -7.34 5.58
N ASP A 153 13.86 -6.22 6.27
CA ASP A 153 13.85 -6.20 7.74
C ASP A 153 12.39 -6.31 8.23
N SER A 154 12.00 -7.52 8.62
CA SER A 154 10.63 -7.79 9.06
C SER A 154 10.25 -7.02 10.33
N ALA A 155 11.19 -6.79 11.26
CA ALA A 155 10.93 -6.03 12.47
C ALA A 155 10.66 -4.55 12.14
N ALA A 156 11.44 -3.97 11.23
CA ALA A 156 11.20 -2.60 10.76
C ALA A 156 9.86 -2.46 10.03
N LEU A 157 9.44 -3.48 9.26
CA LEU A 157 8.13 -3.47 8.61
C LEU A 157 6.99 -3.57 9.63
N GLU A 158 7.12 -4.45 10.63
CA GLU A 158 6.14 -4.59 11.72
C GLU A 158 6.01 -3.28 12.51
N ASP A 159 7.11 -2.59 12.81
CA ASP A 159 7.09 -1.27 13.46
C ASP A 159 6.30 -0.22 12.65
N ILE A 160 6.40 -0.24 11.33
CA ILE A 160 5.62 0.65 10.47
C ILE A 160 4.13 0.27 10.51
N VAL A 161 3.81 -1.02 10.47
CA VAL A 161 2.42 -1.51 10.58
C VAL A 161 1.78 -1.02 11.87
N GLU A 162 2.47 -1.16 13.01
CA GLU A 162 1.97 -0.71 14.32
C GLU A 162 1.77 0.83 14.37
N LYS A 163 2.68 1.60 13.78
CA LYS A 163 2.55 3.06 13.68
C LYS A 163 1.33 3.46 12.85
N ILE A 164 1.12 2.81 11.72
CA ILE A 164 -0.06 3.06 10.87
C ILE A 164 -1.33 2.65 11.60
N ALA A 165 -1.35 1.47 12.24
CA ALA A 165 -2.49 1.01 13.02
C ALA A 165 -2.91 1.97 14.13
N ALA A 166 -1.96 2.68 14.73
CA ALA A 166 -2.24 3.67 15.76
C ALA A 166 -2.81 5.00 15.22
N LEU A 167 -2.75 5.24 13.91
CA LEU A 167 -3.18 6.48 13.28
C LEU A 167 -4.53 6.36 12.55
N ILE A 168 -5.00 5.14 12.24
CA ILE A 168 -6.23 4.88 11.47
C ILE A 168 -7.47 4.57 12.32
#